data_00721ad06b92450045331358a00df8a8
#
_entry.id   00721ad06b92450045331358a00df8a8
#
_cell.length_a   1.000
_cell.length_b   1.000
_cell.length_c   1.000
_cell.angle_alpha   90.00
_cell.angle_beta   90.00
_cell.angle_gamma   90.00
#
_symmetry.space_group_name_H-M   'P 1'
#
loop_
_entity.id
_entity.type
_entity.pdbx_description
1 polymer ?
#
loop_
_entity_poly.entity_id
_entity_poly.type
_entity_poly.pdbx_seq_one_letter_code
_entity_poly.pdbx_strand_id
1 'polypeptide(L)'
;MVKNDSFFLWTDAQSWHNTEKFFEDTKKRTESEKQLSGKRKDEKMEEVMILADKIINLRKKNGWSQEELAEKLGVTRQSISKYEGAQSIPDLDKILKLSEIFGVTTDYLIKDELEEEEYAASQMQENESESDRSVHKVTMEMANEYLQIIDWSAGKTAFATMLCILSPIVLLMLGAMSEMPNYHISENAAAGIGICVLIVLIAIAVTIFILCGMKTKKYEYMEKEDIETAYGVSGMVKEKRDAYHSPYVTQLVIGITCCICSVIPLFGTLAVSESDFYMVSAVCMLLTLVAIGTYFIVRSAAKMNAMNQLLEEEDYTRQKKHENKKMSGPVMVYWLIATAIYLAWSFTTNDWDR
;
A
#
# COMPACT_ATOMS: atom_id res chain seq x y z
N MET A 1 -39.96 29.65 -65.48
CA MET A 1 -38.49 29.71 -65.45
C MET A 1 -38.07 30.90 -64.56
N VAL A 2 -38.28 30.80 -63.26
CA VAL A 2 -37.69 31.68 -62.22
C VAL A 2 -37.86 30.95 -60.88
N LYS A 3 -36.84 30.25 -60.41
CA LYS A 3 -36.75 29.70 -59.04
C LYS A 3 -35.33 29.17 -58.82
N ASN A 4 -34.34 30.05 -58.72
CA ASN A 4 -32.99 29.60 -58.27
C ASN A 4 -32.14 30.70 -57.57
N ASP A 5 -32.62 31.92 -57.43
CA ASP A 5 -31.79 32.99 -56.88
C ASP A 5 -31.86 33.14 -55.34
N SER A 6 -32.86 32.58 -54.68
CA SER A 6 -33.02 32.66 -53.22
C SER A 6 -32.17 31.66 -52.44
N PHE A 7 -31.73 30.55 -53.05
CA PHE A 7 -30.92 29.53 -52.41
C PHE A 7 -29.45 29.93 -52.31
N PHE A 8 -28.92 30.62 -53.32
CA PHE A 8 -27.53 31.13 -53.34
C PHE A 8 -27.28 32.25 -52.33
N LEU A 9 -28.23 33.11 -52.11
CA LEU A 9 -28.12 34.22 -51.13
C LEU A 9 -28.20 33.70 -49.67
N TRP A 10 -28.87 32.58 -49.44
CA TRP A 10 -28.99 32.00 -48.12
C TRP A 10 -27.73 31.21 -47.66
N THR A 11 -27.01 30.55 -48.60
CA THR A 11 -25.75 29.88 -48.36
C THR A 11 -24.60 30.90 -48.08
N ASP A 12 -24.57 32.03 -48.75
CA ASP A 12 -23.57 33.08 -48.51
C ASP A 12 -23.77 33.76 -47.13
N ALA A 13 -24.99 34.06 -46.73
CA ALA A 13 -25.30 34.66 -45.43
C ALA A 13 -24.88 33.74 -44.27
N GLN A 14 -25.09 32.40 -44.40
CA GLN A 14 -24.72 31.40 -43.39
C GLN A 14 -23.18 31.22 -43.33
N SER A 15 -22.50 31.31 -44.45
CA SER A 15 -21.05 31.29 -44.55
C SER A 15 -20.40 32.48 -43.86
N TRP A 16 -20.96 33.71 -44.08
CA TRP A 16 -20.48 34.92 -43.42
C TRP A 16 -20.69 34.93 -41.92
N HIS A 17 -21.84 34.43 -41.44
CA HIS A 17 -22.12 34.35 -40.02
C HIS A 17 -21.21 33.32 -39.28
N ASN A 18 -20.87 32.22 -39.94
CA ASN A 18 -19.93 31.23 -39.40
C ASN A 18 -18.46 31.77 -39.39
N THR A 19 -18.05 32.54 -40.37
CA THR A 19 -16.72 33.18 -40.39
C THR A 19 -16.61 34.27 -39.34
N GLU A 20 -17.63 35.10 -39.14
CA GLU A 20 -17.65 36.13 -38.11
C GLU A 20 -17.59 35.55 -36.69
N LYS A 21 -18.38 34.48 -36.42
CA LYS A 21 -18.30 33.75 -35.19
C LYS A 21 -16.95 33.10 -34.95
N PHE A 22 -16.33 32.53 -35.97
CA PHE A 22 -14.99 31.96 -35.88
C PHE A 22 -13.93 33.03 -35.54
N PHE A 23 -14.02 34.23 -36.12
CA PHE A 23 -13.12 35.34 -35.77
C PHE A 23 -13.34 35.86 -34.35
N GLU A 24 -14.61 35.89 -33.88
CA GLU A 24 -14.93 36.33 -32.52
C GLU A 24 -14.45 35.31 -31.47
N ASP A 25 -14.59 34.01 -31.73
CA ASP A 25 -14.11 32.94 -30.87
C ASP A 25 -12.57 32.86 -30.80
N THR A 26 -11.90 33.14 -31.97
CA THR A 26 -10.43 33.21 -32.01
C THR A 26 -9.90 34.44 -31.26
N LYS A 27 -10.62 35.55 -31.30
CA LYS A 27 -10.22 36.77 -30.58
C LYS A 27 -10.42 36.57 -29.04
N LYS A 28 -11.50 35.99 -28.62
CA LYS A 28 -11.73 35.62 -27.18
C LYS A 28 -10.69 34.63 -26.66
N ARG A 29 -10.29 33.66 -27.49
CA ARG A 29 -9.26 32.70 -27.14
C ARG A 29 -7.88 33.36 -26.97
N THR A 30 -7.50 34.24 -27.86
CA THR A 30 -6.22 35.00 -27.78
C THR A 30 -6.22 35.98 -26.60
N GLU A 31 -7.32 36.59 -26.25
CA GLU A 31 -7.45 37.46 -25.07
C GLU A 31 -7.37 36.65 -23.77
N SER A 32 -8.02 35.49 -23.72
CA SER A 32 -7.96 34.56 -22.60
C SER A 32 -6.52 34.00 -22.40
N GLU A 33 -5.84 33.63 -23.46
CA GLU A 33 -4.42 33.21 -23.43
C GLU A 33 -3.46 34.29 -22.94
N LYS A 34 -3.71 35.56 -23.33
CA LYS A 34 -2.94 36.71 -22.83
C LYS A 34 -3.19 36.96 -21.33
N GLN A 35 -4.44 36.87 -20.88
CA GLN A 35 -4.78 37.03 -19.46
C GLN A 35 -4.17 35.89 -18.62
N LEU A 36 -4.23 34.65 -19.11
CA LEU A 36 -3.61 33.51 -18.45
C LEU A 36 -2.07 33.62 -18.37
N SER A 37 -1.46 34.17 -19.43
CA SER A 37 -0.03 34.40 -19.46
C SER A 37 0.40 35.54 -18.53
N GLY A 38 -0.42 36.59 -18.40
CA GLY A 38 -0.22 37.68 -17.43
C GLY A 38 -0.27 37.16 -16.01
N LYS A 39 -1.35 36.45 -15.66
CA LYS A 39 -1.56 35.90 -14.31
C LYS A 39 -0.42 34.96 -13.89
N ARG A 40 0.05 34.06 -14.78
CA ARG A 40 1.23 33.20 -14.51
C ARG A 40 2.52 33.97 -14.31
N LYS A 41 2.69 35.14 -14.93
CA LYS A 41 3.87 35.98 -14.71
C LYS A 41 3.82 36.68 -13.37
N ASP A 42 2.66 37.10 -12.93
CA ASP A 42 2.47 37.79 -11.65
C ASP A 42 2.64 36.80 -10.51
N GLU A 43 2.04 35.60 -10.56
CA GLU A 43 2.24 34.51 -9.61
C GLU A 43 3.72 34.11 -9.48
N LYS A 44 4.42 33.95 -10.60
CA LYS A 44 5.85 33.61 -10.62
C LYS A 44 6.73 34.71 -10.05
N MET A 45 6.35 35.97 -10.19
CA MET A 45 7.07 37.11 -9.63
C MET A 45 6.88 37.19 -8.09
N GLU A 46 5.69 36.86 -7.61
CA GLU A 46 5.35 36.77 -6.19
C GLU A 46 6.16 35.66 -5.48
N GLU A 47 6.22 34.44 -6.05
CA GLU A 47 7.06 33.33 -5.57
C GLU A 47 8.54 33.72 -5.46
N VAL A 48 9.07 34.46 -6.43
CA VAL A 48 10.48 34.91 -6.43
C VAL A 48 10.74 35.94 -5.36
N MET A 49 9.82 36.86 -5.10
CA MET A 49 9.93 37.84 -4.04
C MET A 49 9.94 37.18 -2.66
N ILE A 50 9.08 36.22 -2.43
CA ILE A 50 8.99 35.47 -1.16
C ILE A 50 10.29 34.71 -0.88
N LEU A 51 10.82 34.00 -1.87
CA LEU A 51 12.10 33.31 -1.73
C LEU A 51 13.24 34.30 -1.41
N ALA A 52 13.28 35.47 -2.05
CA ALA A 52 14.27 36.51 -1.80
C ALA A 52 14.20 37.02 -0.36
N ASP A 53 13.01 37.31 0.13
CA ASP A 53 12.78 37.77 1.49
C ASP A 53 13.19 36.72 2.54
N LYS A 54 12.88 35.44 2.31
CA LYS A 54 13.32 34.35 3.18
C LYS A 54 14.84 34.21 3.23
N ILE A 55 15.53 34.31 2.10
CA ILE A 55 17.00 34.30 2.05
C ILE A 55 17.59 35.47 2.85
N ILE A 56 17.04 36.67 2.71
CA ILE A 56 17.46 37.86 3.48
C ILE A 56 17.26 37.63 4.98
N ASN A 57 16.10 37.17 5.38
CA ASN A 57 15.75 36.96 6.78
C ASN A 57 16.64 35.89 7.43
N LEU A 58 16.81 34.74 6.78
CA LEU A 58 17.65 33.64 7.26
C LEU A 58 19.14 34.07 7.35
N ARG A 59 19.65 34.79 6.36
CA ARG A 59 21.01 35.32 6.41
C ARG A 59 21.21 36.28 7.57
N LYS A 60 20.29 37.26 7.77
CA LYS A 60 20.32 38.21 8.86
C LYS A 60 20.18 37.52 10.22
N LYS A 61 19.31 36.54 10.35
CA LYS A 61 19.13 35.75 11.60
C LYS A 61 20.42 35.03 12.02
N ASN A 62 21.18 34.55 11.02
CA ASN A 62 22.50 33.94 11.27
C ASN A 62 23.65 34.97 11.39
N GLY A 63 23.38 36.26 11.27
CA GLY A 63 24.39 37.33 11.38
C GLY A 63 25.38 37.38 10.21
N TRP A 64 25.08 36.77 9.07
CA TRP A 64 26.01 36.69 7.94
C TRP A 64 25.89 37.89 7.01
N SER A 65 27.04 38.31 6.45
CA SER A 65 27.11 39.24 5.32
C SER A 65 26.75 38.50 4.02
N GLN A 66 26.41 39.24 2.95
CA GLN A 66 26.21 38.68 1.61
C GLN A 66 27.45 37.92 1.11
N GLU A 67 28.63 38.36 1.52
CA GLU A 67 29.92 37.77 1.15
C GLU A 67 30.15 36.41 1.82
N GLU A 68 29.84 36.30 3.10
CA GLU A 68 29.92 35.05 3.85
C GLU A 68 28.89 34.01 3.36
N LEU A 69 27.67 34.44 3.03
CA LEU A 69 26.69 33.53 2.43
C LEU A 69 27.14 33.07 1.04
N ALA A 70 27.74 33.95 0.26
CA ALA A 70 28.27 33.62 -1.09
C ALA A 70 29.40 32.58 -1.00
N GLU A 71 30.32 32.72 -0.03
CA GLU A 71 31.39 31.76 0.23
C GLU A 71 30.84 30.39 0.61
N LYS A 72 29.88 30.34 1.55
CA LYS A 72 29.23 29.09 2.00
C LYS A 72 28.48 28.38 0.87
N LEU A 73 27.80 29.14 0.01
CA LEU A 73 27.03 28.61 -1.12
C LEU A 73 27.91 28.23 -2.32
N GLY A 74 29.16 28.75 -2.35
CA GLY A 74 30.09 28.57 -3.48
C GLY A 74 29.69 29.36 -4.72
N VAL A 75 29.19 30.61 -4.55
CA VAL A 75 28.78 31.55 -5.60
C VAL A 75 29.43 32.91 -5.40
N THR A 76 29.25 33.84 -6.36
CA THR A 76 29.74 35.20 -6.20
C THR A 76 28.80 36.04 -5.34
N ARG A 77 29.32 37.06 -4.62
CA ARG A 77 28.51 38.05 -3.90
C ARG A 77 27.42 38.67 -4.79
N GLN A 78 27.74 38.91 -6.09
CA GLN A 78 26.76 39.43 -7.03
C GLN A 78 25.58 38.49 -7.26
N SER A 79 25.82 37.17 -7.24
CA SER A 79 24.75 36.19 -7.36
C SER A 79 23.81 36.26 -6.14
N ILE A 80 24.35 36.34 -4.90
CA ILE A 80 23.55 36.53 -3.70
C ILE A 80 22.74 37.81 -3.76
N SER A 81 23.37 38.94 -4.18
CA SER A 81 22.67 40.20 -4.35
C SER A 81 21.50 40.12 -5.34
N LYS A 82 21.64 39.35 -6.43
CA LYS A 82 20.56 39.11 -7.39
C LYS A 82 19.45 38.22 -6.82
N TYR A 83 19.80 37.20 -6.02
CA TYR A 83 18.82 36.37 -5.37
C TYR A 83 18.01 37.14 -4.34
N GLU A 84 18.68 37.93 -3.49
CA GLU A 84 18.04 38.80 -2.51
C GLU A 84 17.26 39.98 -3.12
N GLY A 85 17.64 40.39 -4.30
CA GLY A 85 16.93 41.43 -5.06
C GLY A 85 15.82 40.92 -5.99
N ALA A 86 15.45 39.66 -5.89
CA ALA A 86 14.44 38.99 -6.75
C ALA A 86 14.74 39.15 -8.27
N GLN A 87 16.01 39.40 -8.65
CA GLN A 87 16.43 39.59 -10.05
C GLN A 87 16.78 38.27 -10.73
N SER A 88 17.06 37.22 -9.95
CA SER A 88 17.27 35.88 -10.49
C SER A 88 16.89 34.83 -9.44
N ILE A 89 16.42 33.70 -9.92
CA ILE A 89 16.08 32.53 -9.10
C ILE A 89 17.32 31.65 -8.99
N PRO A 90 17.68 31.14 -7.77
CA PRO A 90 18.70 30.11 -7.65
C PRO A 90 18.25 28.85 -8.38
N ASP A 91 19.18 28.12 -8.98
CA ASP A 91 18.89 26.78 -9.51
C ASP A 91 18.62 25.78 -8.37
N LEU A 92 18.05 24.62 -8.70
CA LEU A 92 17.64 23.62 -7.74
C LEU A 92 18.81 23.18 -6.83
N ASP A 93 20.01 23.01 -7.38
CA ASP A 93 21.21 22.64 -6.61
C ASP A 93 21.59 23.71 -5.58
N LYS A 94 21.35 24.99 -5.89
CA LYS A 94 21.58 26.10 -4.98
C LYS A 94 20.50 26.19 -3.91
N ILE A 95 19.25 25.89 -4.25
CA ILE A 95 18.15 25.82 -3.27
C ILE A 95 18.40 24.69 -2.27
N LEU A 96 18.83 23.51 -2.72
CA LEU A 96 19.21 22.39 -1.84
C LEU A 96 20.35 22.79 -0.90
N LYS A 97 21.41 23.44 -1.41
CA LYS A 97 22.51 23.92 -0.58
C LYS A 97 22.07 25.01 0.39
N LEU A 98 21.18 25.92 -0.01
CA LEU A 98 20.63 26.95 0.88
C LEU A 98 19.83 26.29 2.02
N SER A 99 19.06 25.24 1.76
CA SER A 99 18.35 24.51 2.80
C SER A 99 19.29 23.87 3.80
N GLU A 100 20.40 23.27 3.35
CA GLU A 100 21.45 22.71 4.21
C GLU A 100 22.18 23.80 5.04
N ILE A 101 22.58 24.91 4.39
CA ILE A 101 23.33 26.00 5.03
C ILE A 101 22.49 26.69 6.10
N PHE A 102 21.21 26.90 5.85
CA PHE A 102 20.30 27.55 6.79
C PHE A 102 19.64 26.59 7.80
N GLY A 103 19.76 25.27 7.57
CA GLY A 103 19.08 24.25 8.40
C GLY A 103 17.56 24.30 8.26
N VAL A 104 17.06 24.62 7.07
CA VAL A 104 15.62 24.73 6.76
C VAL A 104 15.23 23.75 5.66
N THR A 105 13.97 23.34 5.59
CA THR A 105 13.49 22.48 4.51
C THR A 105 13.41 23.24 3.17
N THR A 106 13.57 22.54 2.06
CA THR A 106 13.38 23.12 0.72
C THR A 106 11.94 23.63 0.53
N ASP A 107 10.97 22.95 1.15
CA ASP A 107 9.56 23.32 1.15
C ASP A 107 9.35 24.69 1.80
N TYR A 108 10.02 24.95 2.94
CA TYR A 108 10.00 26.27 3.58
C TYR A 108 10.53 27.38 2.67
N LEU A 109 11.57 27.11 1.91
CA LEU A 109 12.13 28.11 0.98
C LEU A 109 11.22 28.41 -0.20
N ILE A 110 10.45 27.42 -0.67
CA ILE A 110 9.68 27.49 -1.93
C ILE A 110 8.21 27.85 -1.71
N LYS A 111 7.57 27.37 -0.60
CA LYS A 111 6.14 27.59 -0.34
C LYS A 111 5.85 28.87 0.43
N ASP A 112 4.75 29.54 0.08
CA ASP A 112 4.36 30.85 0.60
C ASP A 112 3.72 30.78 2.01
N GLU A 113 3.13 29.65 2.38
CA GLU A 113 2.19 29.53 3.50
C GLU A 113 2.84 29.15 4.85
N LEU A 114 4.17 28.97 4.93
CA LEU A 114 4.82 28.56 6.19
C LEU A 114 5.36 29.78 6.94
N GLU A 115 4.63 30.23 7.96
CA GLU A 115 5.07 31.24 8.90
C GLU A 115 6.21 30.73 9.80
N GLU A 116 7.08 31.65 10.28
CA GLU A 116 8.26 31.32 11.12
C GLU A 116 7.90 30.56 12.41
N GLU A 117 6.70 30.78 12.96
CA GLU A 117 6.22 30.12 14.18
C GLU A 117 5.91 28.63 13.96
N GLU A 118 5.35 28.28 12.80
CA GLU A 118 5.03 26.88 12.43
C GLU A 118 6.31 26.10 12.11
N TYR A 119 7.32 26.80 11.58
CA TYR A 119 8.65 26.23 11.33
C TYR A 119 9.43 25.97 12.63
N ALA A 120 9.38 26.90 13.61
CA ALA A 120 9.99 26.71 14.93
C ALA A 120 9.29 25.57 15.72
N ALA A 121 7.97 25.46 15.59
CA ALA A 121 7.19 24.37 16.20
C ALA A 121 7.49 23.02 15.53
N SER A 122 7.66 22.98 14.22
CA SER A 122 8.02 21.74 13.49
C SER A 122 9.46 21.30 13.78
N GLN A 123 10.42 22.23 13.93
CA GLN A 123 11.79 21.88 14.35
C GLN A 123 11.86 21.42 15.83
N MET A 124 11.06 21.98 16.72
CA MET A 124 10.98 21.48 18.10
C MET A 124 10.34 20.10 18.17
N GLN A 125 9.32 19.84 17.32
CA GLN A 125 8.72 18.51 17.20
C GLN A 125 9.62 17.50 16.47
N GLU A 126 10.40 17.91 15.45
CA GLU A 126 11.40 17.06 14.80
C GLU A 126 12.56 16.72 15.75
N ASN A 127 13.10 17.68 16.51
CA ASN A 127 14.20 17.43 17.45
C ASN A 127 13.78 16.61 18.68
N GLU A 128 12.53 16.70 19.15
CA GLU A 128 12.01 15.80 20.18
C GLU A 128 11.58 14.44 19.64
N SER A 129 11.22 14.34 18.34
CA SER A 129 10.85 13.09 17.69
C SER A 129 12.01 12.33 17.03
N GLU A 130 13.10 13.02 16.65
CA GLU A 130 14.30 12.37 16.09
C GLU A 130 15.12 11.61 17.16
N SER A 131 15.04 11.97 18.43
CA SER A 131 15.75 11.23 19.48
C SER A 131 15.13 9.84 19.78
N ASP A 132 13.90 9.56 19.31
CA ASP A 132 13.20 8.27 19.56
C ASP A 132 12.55 7.64 18.30
N ARG A 133 12.72 8.21 17.10
CA ARG A 133 12.23 7.64 15.83
C ARG A 133 13.38 7.37 14.89
N SER A 134 13.88 6.17 14.90
CA SER A 134 14.71 5.66 13.81
C SER A 134 13.86 5.50 12.54
N VAL A 135 13.72 6.58 11.76
CA VAL A 135 13.10 6.49 10.43
C VAL A 135 14.04 5.72 9.50
N HIS A 136 13.64 4.52 9.14
CA HIS A 136 14.46 3.67 8.28
C HIS A 136 14.36 4.11 6.82
N LYS A 137 15.50 4.54 6.24
CA LYS A 137 15.60 4.90 4.82
C LYS A 137 15.60 3.64 3.94
N VAL A 138 14.59 3.49 3.08
CA VAL A 138 14.47 2.36 2.14
C VAL A 138 15.02 2.77 0.77
N THR A 139 16.15 2.17 0.39
CA THR A 139 16.76 2.39 -0.93
C THR A 139 16.07 1.58 -2.02
N MET A 140 16.33 1.90 -3.30
CA MET A 140 15.81 1.19 -4.46
C MET A 140 16.20 -0.31 -4.45
N GLU A 141 17.43 -0.62 -4.03
CA GLU A 141 17.92 -2.00 -3.93
C GLU A 141 17.17 -2.78 -2.85
N MET A 142 17.01 -2.18 -1.66
CA MET A 142 16.26 -2.78 -0.55
C MET A 142 14.79 -3.03 -0.90
N ALA A 143 14.14 -2.09 -1.57
CA ALA A 143 12.76 -2.25 -2.02
C ALA A 143 12.63 -3.40 -3.04
N ASN A 144 13.54 -3.50 -4.00
CA ASN A 144 13.54 -4.59 -4.98
C ASN A 144 13.85 -5.95 -4.33
N GLU A 145 14.82 -6.02 -3.41
CA GLU A 145 15.15 -7.24 -2.66
C GLU A 145 13.94 -7.71 -1.84
N TYR A 146 13.29 -6.78 -1.14
CA TYR A 146 12.07 -7.05 -0.38
C TYR A 146 10.96 -7.62 -1.25
N LEU A 147 10.62 -6.97 -2.38
CA LEU A 147 9.59 -7.45 -3.29
C LEU A 147 9.90 -8.82 -3.89
N GLN A 148 11.18 -9.13 -4.18
CA GLN A 148 11.60 -10.45 -4.64
C GLN A 148 11.44 -11.52 -3.55
N ILE A 149 11.80 -11.21 -2.31
CA ILE A 149 11.63 -12.12 -1.18
C ILE A 149 10.16 -12.41 -0.94
N ILE A 150 9.30 -11.38 -0.99
CA ILE A 150 7.85 -11.56 -0.86
C ILE A 150 7.28 -12.38 -2.03
N ASP A 151 7.70 -12.13 -3.26
CA ASP A 151 7.25 -12.92 -4.41
C ASP A 151 7.61 -14.42 -4.26
N TRP A 152 8.81 -14.70 -3.80
CA TRP A 152 9.26 -16.06 -3.50
C TRP A 152 8.51 -16.68 -2.31
N SER A 153 8.26 -15.93 -1.24
CA SER A 153 7.62 -16.44 -0.02
C SER A 153 6.10 -16.58 -0.16
N ALA A 154 5.43 -15.68 -0.89
CA ALA A 154 3.98 -15.66 -1.06
C ALA A 154 3.43 -17.00 -1.60
N GLY A 155 4.07 -17.56 -2.63
CA GLY A 155 3.67 -18.85 -3.17
C GLY A 155 3.87 -20.00 -2.20
N LYS A 156 4.95 -19.99 -1.41
CA LYS A 156 5.26 -21.04 -0.43
C LYS A 156 4.36 -20.96 0.80
N THR A 157 4.11 -19.75 1.28
CA THR A 157 3.19 -19.51 2.39
C THR A 157 1.77 -19.92 2.01
N ALA A 158 1.30 -19.58 0.80
CA ALA A 158 0.01 -20.01 0.29
C ALA A 158 -0.07 -21.55 0.16
N PHE A 159 1.01 -22.20 -0.29
CA PHE A 159 1.07 -23.66 -0.36
C PHE A 159 1.07 -24.31 1.03
N ALA A 160 1.78 -23.75 2.00
CA ALA A 160 1.76 -24.24 3.38
C ALA A 160 0.37 -24.11 4.01
N THR A 161 -0.33 -22.99 3.76
CA THR A 161 -1.73 -22.80 4.21
C THR A 161 -2.65 -23.86 3.59
N MET A 162 -2.49 -24.12 2.29
CA MET A 162 -3.23 -25.16 1.59
C MET A 162 -2.97 -26.54 2.20
N LEU A 163 -1.72 -26.89 2.51
CA LEU A 163 -1.37 -28.16 3.18
C LEU A 163 -2.03 -28.30 4.57
N CYS A 164 -2.09 -27.23 5.35
CA CYS A 164 -2.78 -27.25 6.64
C CYS A 164 -4.28 -27.58 6.49
N ILE A 165 -4.94 -26.99 5.46
CA ILE A 165 -6.37 -27.23 5.22
C ILE A 165 -6.62 -28.66 4.69
N LEU A 166 -5.71 -29.20 3.89
CA LEU A 166 -5.81 -30.54 3.33
C LEU A 166 -5.42 -31.65 4.35
N SER A 167 -4.70 -31.31 5.43
CA SER A 167 -4.15 -32.28 6.37
C SER A 167 -5.19 -33.22 7.00
N PRO A 168 -6.44 -32.82 7.35
CA PRO A 168 -7.41 -33.73 7.96
C PRO A 168 -8.12 -34.64 6.94
N ILE A 169 -7.99 -34.42 5.65
CA ILE A 169 -8.73 -35.17 4.63
C ILE A 169 -8.44 -36.68 4.70
N VAL A 170 -7.16 -37.05 4.86
CA VAL A 170 -6.77 -38.47 4.91
C VAL A 170 -7.37 -39.14 6.16
N LEU A 171 -7.36 -38.46 7.30
CA LEU A 171 -7.97 -38.95 8.53
C LEU A 171 -9.47 -39.17 8.36
N LEU A 172 -10.18 -38.15 7.81
CA LEU A 172 -11.63 -38.23 7.57
C LEU A 172 -12.00 -39.38 6.62
N MET A 173 -11.26 -39.50 5.49
CA MET A 173 -11.52 -40.53 4.50
C MET A 173 -11.25 -41.94 5.05
N LEU A 174 -10.15 -42.15 5.77
CA LEU A 174 -9.84 -43.44 6.36
C LEU A 174 -10.85 -43.81 7.46
N GLY A 175 -11.32 -42.83 8.26
CA GLY A 175 -12.40 -43.03 9.23
C GLY A 175 -13.68 -43.49 8.54
N ALA A 176 -14.15 -42.80 7.54
CA ALA A 176 -15.35 -43.19 6.79
C ALA A 176 -15.22 -44.55 6.09
N MET A 177 -14.02 -44.91 5.62
CA MET A 177 -13.77 -46.23 5.02
C MET A 177 -13.76 -47.36 6.06
N SER A 178 -13.35 -47.12 7.30
CA SER A 178 -13.35 -48.15 8.38
C SER A 178 -14.76 -48.56 8.82
N GLU A 179 -15.76 -47.68 8.64
CA GLU A 179 -17.16 -47.96 8.93
C GLU A 179 -17.86 -48.80 7.83
N MET A 180 -17.23 -48.90 6.63
CA MET A 180 -17.81 -49.62 5.53
C MET A 180 -17.47 -51.12 5.60
N PRO A 181 -18.48 -52.04 5.47
CA PRO A 181 -18.27 -53.51 5.56
C PRO A 181 -17.39 -54.07 4.44
N ASN A 182 -17.19 -53.33 3.36
CA ASN A 182 -16.35 -53.75 2.22
C ASN A 182 -14.85 -53.53 2.44
N TYR A 183 -14.46 -52.72 3.41
CA TYR A 183 -13.06 -52.41 3.71
C TYR A 183 -12.72 -53.01 5.06
N HIS A 184 -11.83 -54.01 5.10
CA HIS A 184 -11.36 -54.66 6.34
C HIS A 184 -10.27 -53.84 7.05
N ILE A 185 -10.50 -52.55 7.30
CA ILE A 185 -9.60 -51.66 8.02
C ILE A 185 -10.13 -51.53 9.44
N SER A 186 -9.32 -51.86 10.46
CA SER A 186 -9.75 -51.62 11.85
C SER A 186 -9.74 -50.10 12.12
N GLU A 187 -10.71 -49.63 12.91
CA GLU A 187 -10.83 -48.20 13.29
C GLU A 187 -9.52 -47.65 13.90
N ASN A 188 -8.86 -48.44 14.74
CA ASN A 188 -7.59 -48.07 15.37
C ASN A 188 -6.46 -47.86 14.31
N ALA A 189 -6.43 -48.72 13.27
CA ALA A 189 -5.43 -48.55 12.19
C ALA A 189 -5.75 -47.34 11.33
N ALA A 190 -7.01 -47.12 10.97
CA ALA A 190 -7.47 -45.95 10.23
C ALA A 190 -7.13 -44.65 10.97
N ALA A 191 -7.46 -44.57 12.24
CA ALA A 191 -7.15 -43.45 13.10
C ALA A 191 -5.63 -43.23 13.24
N GLY A 192 -4.86 -44.30 13.53
CA GLY A 192 -3.40 -44.19 13.66
C GLY A 192 -2.70 -43.71 12.42
N ILE A 193 -3.01 -44.26 11.24
CA ILE A 193 -2.44 -43.81 9.96
C ILE A 193 -2.89 -42.41 9.64
N GLY A 194 -4.17 -42.09 9.80
CA GLY A 194 -4.71 -40.74 9.52
C GLY A 194 -4.06 -39.66 10.37
N ILE A 195 -3.87 -39.90 11.69
CA ILE A 195 -3.19 -38.96 12.60
C ILE A 195 -1.72 -38.81 12.21
N CYS A 196 -1.03 -39.89 11.87
CA CYS A 196 0.38 -39.80 11.45
C CYS A 196 0.54 -38.90 10.18
N VAL A 197 -0.31 -39.11 9.17
CA VAL A 197 -0.29 -38.30 7.95
C VAL A 197 -0.63 -36.84 8.24
N LEU A 198 -1.63 -36.57 9.07
CA LEU A 198 -2.01 -35.23 9.51
C LEU A 198 -0.82 -34.51 10.17
N ILE A 199 -0.16 -35.15 11.14
CA ILE A 199 0.98 -34.56 11.84
C ILE A 199 2.14 -34.29 10.87
N VAL A 200 2.45 -35.18 9.94
CA VAL A 200 3.50 -35.01 8.96
C VAL A 200 3.21 -33.81 8.03
N LEU A 201 1.98 -33.71 7.52
CA LEU A 201 1.59 -32.58 6.66
C LEU A 201 1.66 -31.22 7.40
N ILE A 202 1.19 -31.18 8.66
CA ILE A 202 1.31 -29.98 9.49
C ILE A 202 2.79 -29.64 9.76
N ALA A 203 3.62 -30.64 10.08
CA ALA A 203 5.05 -30.41 10.31
C ALA A 203 5.75 -29.81 9.06
N ILE A 204 5.44 -30.30 7.87
CA ILE A 204 5.95 -29.74 6.60
C ILE A 204 5.46 -28.28 6.44
N ALA A 205 4.17 -28.01 6.65
CA ALA A 205 3.60 -26.68 6.54
C ALA A 205 4.26 -25.69 7.51
N VAL A 206 4.40 -26.07 8.79
CA VAL A 206 5.05 -25.26 9.83
C VAL A 206 6.52 -24.98 9.46
N THR A 207 7.24 -25.98 8.95
CA THR A 207 8.62 -25.79 8.49
C THR A 207 8.70 -24.73 7.38
N ILE A 208 7.77 -24.76 6.41
CA ILE A 208 7.71 -23.75 5.35
C ILE A 208 7.42 -22.37 5.94
N PHE A 209 6.48 -22.23 6.88
CA PHE A 209 6.19 -20.94 7.53
C PHE A 209 7.40 -20.39 8.27
N ILE A 210 8.13 -21.23 9.02
CA ILE A 210 9.35 -20.81 9.74
C ILE A 210 10.41 -20.32 8.75
N LEU A 211 10.67 -21.07 7.68
CA LEU A 211 11.67 -20.70 6.66
C LEU A 211 11.29 -19.40 5.93
N CYS A 212 10.01 -19.21 5.60
CA CYS A 212 9.52 -17.96 5.01
C CYS A 212 9.63 -16.81 6.01
N GLY A 213 9.18 -17.01 7.25
CA GLY A 213 9.24 -16.02 8.31
C GLY A 213 10.66 -15.55 8.63
N MET A 214 11.65 -16.48 8.68
CA MET A 214 13.06 -16.12 8.89
C MET A 214 13.60 -15.20 7.79
N LYS A 215 13.21 -15.42 6.54
CA LYS A 215 13.64 -14.56 5.41
C LYS A 215 12.95 -13.18 5.41
N THR A 216 11.69 -13.12 5.78
CA THR A 216 10.94 -11.86 5.82
C THR A 216 11.23 -11.04 7.07
N LYS A 217 11.73 -11.67 8.15
CA LYS A 217 12.04 -11.01 9.43
C LYS A 217 12.98 -9.80 9.31
N LYS A 218 13.90 -9.83 8.35
CA LYS A 218 14.82 -8.69 8.06
C LYS A 218 14.05 -7.40 7.75
N TYR A 219 12.83 -7.50 7.22
CA TYR A 219 11.99 -6.39 6.78
C TYR A 219 10.76 -6.14 7.67
N GLU A 220 10.68 -6.79 8.84
CA GLU A 220 9.57 -6.65 9.80
C GLU A 220 9.43 -5.19 10.32
N TYR A 221 10.54 -4.44 10.35
CA TYR A 221 10.52 -3.03 10.71
C TYR A 221 9.65 -2.18 9.78
N MET A 222 9.55 -2.53 8.49
CA MET A 222 8.70 -1.81 7.52
C MET A 222 7.20 -1.84 7.88
N GLU A 223 6.76 -2.88 8.60
CA GLU A 223 5.39 -3.02 9.07
C GLU A 223 5.13 -2.21 10.35
N LYS A 224 6.13 -2.10 11.22
CA LYS A 224 5.98 -1.57 12.58
C LYS A 224 6.46 -0.13 12.75
N GLU A 225 7.42 0.28 11.93
CA GLU A 225 8.08 1.57 12.03
C GLU A 225 7.78 2.44 10.81
N ASP A 226 7.92 3.74 10.99
CA ASP A 226 7.79 4.68 9.89
C ASP A 226 9.00 4.53 8.95
N ILE A 227 8.74 4.52 7.65
CA ILE A 227 9.78 4.39 6.64
C ILE A 227 9.86 5.65 5.78
N GLU A 228 11.05 5.97 5.31
CA GLU A 228 11.28 7.00 4.32
C GLU A 228 11.83 6.36 3.05
N THR A 229 11.10 6.48 1.94
CA THR A 229 11.53 5.90 0.66
C THR A 229 12.47 6.86 -0.06
N ALA A 230 13.60 6.35 -0.57
CA ALA A 230 14.50 7.12 -1.42
C ALA A 230 13.80 7.55 -2.72
N TYR A 231 14.36 8.61 -3.35
CA TYR A 231 13.82 9.15 -4.60
C TYR A 231 13.63 8.05 -5.66
N GLY A 232 12.45 8.03 -6.27
CA GLY A 232 12.07 7.07 -7.33
C GLY A 232 11.51 5.72 -6.83
N VAL A 233 11.71 5.34 -5.55
CA VAL A 233 11.18 4.06 -5.01
C VAL A 233 9.67 4.03 -5.06
N SER A 234 9.00 5.08 -4.59
CA SER A 234 7.54 5.17 -4.60
C SER A 234 6.96 5.09 -6.01
N GLY A 235 7.60 5.74 -6.99
CA GLY A 235 7.19 5.66 -8.40
C GLY A 235 7.30 4.25 -8.96
N MET A 236 8.42 3.57 -8.73
CA MET A 236 8.65 2.19 -9.18
C MET A 236 7.66 1.20 -8.55
N VAL A 237 7.41 1.33 -7.23
CA VAL A 237 6.47 0.44 -6.52
C VAL A 237 5.04 0.68 -7.01
N LYS A 238 4.65 1.94 -7.24
CA LYS A 238 3.33 2.31 -7.75
C LYS A 238 3.09 1.74 -9.14
N GLU A 239 4.06 1.84 -10.04
CA GLU A 239 4.01 1.24 -11.38
C GLU A 239 3.84 -0.29 -11.31
N LYS A 240 4.63 -0.97 -10.46
CA LYS A 240 4.50 -2.42 -10.24
C LYS A 240 3.14 -2.81 -9.65
N ARG A 241 2.62 -2.02 -8.72
CA ARG A 241 1.30 -2.23 -8.12
C ARG A 241 0.19 -2.10 -9.14
N ASP A 242 0.22 -1.03 -9.95
CA ASP A 242 -0.78 -0.78 -10.97
C ASP A 242 -0.77 -1.89 -12.04
N ALA A 243 0.41 -2.36 -12.43
CA ALA A 243 0.55 -3.52 -13.33
C ALA A 243 0.03 -4.83 -12.71
N TYR A 244 0.16 -5.00 -11.38
CA TYR A 244 -0.29 -6.19 -10.68
C TYR A 244 -1.77 -6.13 -10.27
N HIS A 245 -2.42 -4.97 -10.29
CA HIS A 245 -3.80 -4.79 -9.84
C HIS A 245 -4.80 -5.71 -10.56
N SER A 246 -4.72 -5.83 -11.89
CA SER A 246 -5.63 -6.69 -12.67
C SER A 246 -5.44 -8.20 -12.34
N PRO A 247 -4.21 -8.77 -12.33
CA PRO A 247 -3.97 -10.13 -11.84
C PRO A 247 -4.42 -10.37 -10.40
N TYR A 248 -4.22 -9.39 -9.51
CA TYR A 248 -4.64 -9.45 -8.11
C TYR A 248 -6.16 -9.63 -7.98
N VAL A 249 -6.93 -8.74 -8.60
CA VAL A 249 -8.41 -8.82 -8.56
C VAL A 249 -8.91 -10.13 -9.13
N THR A 250 -8.35 -10.60 -10.24
CA THR A 250 -8.73 -11.88 -10.86
C THR A 250 -8.48 -13.06 -9.91
N GLN A 251 -7.29 -13.14 -9.29
CA GLN A 251 -6.97 -14.22 -8.34
C GLN A 251 -7.86 -14.15 -7.09
N LEU A 252 -8.13 -12.96 -6.59
CA LEU A 252 -9.00 -12.74 -5.44
C LEU A 252 -10.43 -13.21 -5.74
N VAL A 253 -11.01 -12.84 -6.88
CA VAL A 253 -12.35 -13.26 -7.31
C VAL A 253 -12.43 -14.78 -7.47
N ILE A 254 -11.43 -15.41 -8.12
CA ILE A 254 -11.37 -16.86 -8.25
C ILE A 254 -11.34 -17.51 -6.87
N GLY A 255 -10.47 -17.03 -5.97
CA GLY A 255 -10.34 -17.58 -4.62
C GLY A 255 -11.64 -17.48 -3.81
N ILE A 256 -12.29 -16.32 -3.81
CA ILE A 256 -13.57 -16.10 -3.11
C ILE A 256 -14.67 -16.98 -3.71
N THR A 257 -14.77 -17.04 -5.05
CA THR A 257 -15.76 -17.86 -5.74
C THR A 257 -15.57 -19.35 -5.40
N CYS A 258 -14.33 -19.86 -5.40
CA CYS A 258 -14.04 -21.23 -4.98
C CYS A 258 -14.49 -21.50 -3.54
N CYS A 259 -14.23 -20.58 -2.61
CA CYS A 259 -14.66 -20.73 -1.22
C CYS A 259 -16.19 -20.73 -1.08
N ILE A 260 -16.91 -19.88 -1.82
CA ILE A 260 -18.39 -19.87 -1.80
C ILE A 260 -18.95 -21.16 -2.42
N CYS A 261 -18.44 -21.57 -3.59
CA CYS A 261 -18.89 -22.77 -4.27
C CYS A 261 -18.53 -24.07 -3.52
N SER A 262 -17.57 -24.02 -2.60
CA SER A 262 -17.14 -25.20 -1.83
C SER A 262 -18.27 -25.84 -0.99
N VAL A 263 -19.30 -25.09 -0.65
CA VAL A 263 -20.44 -25.55 0.14
C VAL A 263 -21.45 -26.35 -0.71
N ILE A 264 -21.45 -26.20 -2.02
CA ILE A 264 -22.42 -26.84 -2.94
C ILE A 264 -22.39 -28.37 -2.82
N PRO A 265 -21.24 -29.08 -2.82
CA PRO A 265 -21.20 -30.52 -2.68
C PRO A 265 -21.86 -31.03 -1.39
N LEU A 266 -21.74 -30.28 -0.30
CA LEU A 266 -22.34 -30.65 1.00
C LEU A 266 -23.87 -30.66 0.94
N PHE A 267 -24.48 -29.62 0.39
CA PHE A 267 -25.93 -29.58 0.20
C PHE A 267 -26.40 -30.58 -0.88
N GLY A 268 -25.57 -30.83 -1.91
CA GLY A 268 -25.87 -31.81 -2.93
C GLY A 268 -25.98 -33.23 -2.36
N THR A 269 -25.07 -33.62 -1.48
CA THR A 269 -25.11 -34.94 -0.83
C THR A 269 -26.27 -35.09 0.16
N LEU A 270 -26.60 -34.05 0.93
CA LEU A 270 -27.77 -34.01 1.81
C LEU A 270 -29.08 -34.27 1.05
N ALA A 271 -29.17 -33.81 -0.20
CA ALA A 271 -30.38 -33.98 -1.03
C ALA A 271 -30.50 -35.36 -1.67
N VAL A 272 -29.39 -36.13 -1.83
CA VAL A 272 -29.34 -37.34 -2.66
C VAL A 272 -29.14 -38.62 -1.82
N SER A 273 -28.42 -38.57 -0.71
CA SER A 273 -28.01 -39.76 0.03
C SER A 273 -27.95 -39.52 1.54
N GLU A 274 -28.42 -40.51 2.32
CA GLU A 274 -28.29 -40.57 3.79
C GLU A 274 -27.03 -41.31 4.27
N SER A 275 -26.17 -41.73 3.35
CA SER A 275 -24.97 -42.52 3.70
C SER A 275 -23.84 -41.63 4.23
N ASP A 276 -23.29 -41.96 5.39
CA ASP A 276 -22.22 -41.25 6.08
C ASP A 276 -20.96 -41.10 5.21
N PHE A 277 -20.64 -42.10 4.39
CA PHE A 277 -19.50 -42.04 3.48
C PHE A 277 -19.60 -40.91 2.46
N TYR A 278 -20.78 -40.70 1.85
CA TYR A 278 -20.97 -39.59 0.90
C TYR A 278 -20.91 -38.22 1.60
N MET A 279 -21.40 -38.14 2.85
CA MET A 279 -21.28 -36.93 3.65
C MET A 279 -19.82 -36.58 3.93
N VAL A 280 -19.01 -37.53 4.37
CA VAL A 280 -17.58 -37.33 4.63
C VAL A 280 -16.84 -36.99 3.32
N SER A 281 -17.17 -37.65 2.20
CA SER A 281 -16.55 -37.32 0.92
C SER A 281 -16.90 -35.90 0.43
N ALA A 282 -18.12 -35.41 0.69
CA ALA A 282 -18.51 -34.05 0.41
C ALA A 282 -17.74 -33.02 1.27
N VAL A 283 -17.50 -33.33 2.56
CA VAL A 283 -16.65 -32.50 3.44
C VAL A 283 -15.22 -32.47 2.92
N CYS A 284 -14.67 -33.59 2.46
CA CYS A 284 -13.32 -33.63 1.87
C CYS A 284 -13.25 -32.80 0.59
N MET A 285 -14.29 -32.81 -0.26
CA MET A 285 -14.38 -31.98 -1.46
C MET A 285 -14.49 -30.49 -1.11
N LEU A 286 -15.28 -30.15 -0.07
CA LEU A 286 -15.37 -28.80 0.48
C LEU A 286 -13.99 -28.30 0.92
N LEU A 287 -13.27 -29.08 1.75
CA LEU A 287 -11.93 -28.72 2.22
C LEU A 287 -10.95 -28.53 1.07
N THR A 288 -11.04 -29.35 0.03
CA THR A 288 -10.17 -29.24 -1.17
C THR A 288 -10.45 -27.95 -1.93
N LEU A 289 -11.70 -27.59 -2.15
CA LEU A 289 -12.07 -26.33 -2.82
C LEU A 289 -11.68 -25.10 -2.01
N VAL A 290 -11.89 -25.14 -0.69
CA VAL A 290 -11.43 -24.07 0.23
C VAL A 290 -9.91 -23.95 0.21
N ALA A 291 -9.17 -25.06 0.19
CA ALA A 291 -7.72 -25.06 0.13
C ALA A 291 -7.19 -24.40 -1.16
N ILE A 292 -7.83 -24.68 -2.31
CA ILE A 292 -7.50 -24.04 -3.58
C ILE A 292 -7.85 -22.55 -3.54
N GLY A 293 -9.04 -22.19 -3.04
CA GLY A 293 -9.47 -20.80 -2.91
C GLY A 293 -8.52 -19.97 -2.02
N THR A 294 -8.16 -20.49 -0.86
CA THR A 294 -7.23 -19.83 0.07
C THR A 294 -5.82 -19.69 -0.50
N TYR A 295 -5.35 -20.65 -1.31
CA TYR A 295 -4.07 -20.54 -2.00
C TYR A 295 -4.01 -19.27 -2.88
N PHE A 296 -5.04 -19.03 -3.70
CA PHE A 296 -5.09 -17.84 -4.56
C PHE A 296 -5.21 -16.55 -3.75
N ILE A 297 -6.04 -16.54 -2.71
CA ILE A 297 -6.22 -15.35 -1.85
C ILE A 297 -4.92 -15.00 -1.14
N VAL A 298 -4.28 -15.95 -0.45
CA VAL A 298 -3.07 -15.70 0.33
C VAL A 298 -1.91 -15.26 -0.57
N ARG A 299 -1.73 -15.92 -1.72
CA ARG A 299 -0.67 -15.58 -2.67
C ARG A 299 -0.84 -14.17 -3.23
N SER A 300 -2.05 -13.81 -3.63
CA SER A 300 -2.33 -12.49 -4.21
C SER A 300 -2.25 -11.37 -3.17
N ALA A 301 -2.82 -11.59 -1.98
CA ALA A 301 -2.82 -10.62 -0.89
C ALA A 301 -1.40 -10.32 -0.39
N ALA A 302 -0.53 -11.33 -0.24
CA ALA A 302 0.83 -11.13 0.24
C ALA A 302 1.63 -10.16 -0.65
N LYS A 303 1.49 -10.26 -1.97
CA LYS A 303 2.17 -9.36 -2.92
C LYS A 303 1.60 -7.94 -2.89
N MET A 304 0.27 -7.80 -2.85
CA MET A 304 -0.38 -6.49 -2.79
C MET A 304 -0.03 -5.77 -1.49
N ASN A 305 -0.12 -6.47 -0.36
CA ASN A 305 0.21 -5.92 0.95
C ASN A 305 1.66 -5.43 1.03
N ALA A 306 2.61 -6.17 0.44
CA ALA A 306 4.01 -5.73 0.41
C ALA A 306 4.22 -4.42 -0.37
N MET A 307 3.49 -4.22 -1.48
CA MET A 307 3.54 -2.96 -2.23
C MET A 307 2.89 -1.82 -1.45
N ASN A 308 1.72 -2.05 -0.82
CA ASN A 308 1.05 -1.07 0.02
C ASN A 308 1.88 -0.70 1.26
N GLN A 309 2.62 -1.66 1.82
CA GLN A 309 3.54 -1.44 2.94
C GLN A 309 4.71 -0.50 2.57
N LEU A 310 5.31 -0.70 1.39
CA LEU A 310 6.35 0.21 0.89
C LEU A 310 5.84 1.61 0.54
N LEU A 311 4.56 1.73 0.16
CA LEU A 311 3.91 3.01 -0.13
C LEU A 311 3.30 3.68 1.11
N GLU A 312 3.31 3.00 2.26
CA GLU A 312 2.59 3.42 3.47
C GLU A 312 1.10 3.76 3.21
N GLU A 313 0.44 2.98 2.34
CA GLU A 313 -0.96 3.15 1.98
C GLU A 313 -1.87 2.10 2.65
N GLU A 314 -3.18 2.29 2.61
CA GLU A 314 -4.23 1.43 3.18
C GLU A 314 -4.06 1.16 4.69
N ASP A 315 -3.70 -0.07 5.08
CA ASP A 315 -3.55 -0.48 6.47
C ASP A 315 -2.17 -0.14 7.05
N TYR A 316 -1.23 0.27 6.20
CA TYR A 316 0.15 0.59 6.57
C TYR A 316 0.44 2.09 6.67
N THR A 317 -0.60 2.95 6.71
CA THR A 317 -0.43 4.39 6.94
C THR A 317 0.20 4.64 8.32
N ARG A 318 1.02 5.68 8.45
CA ARG A 318 1.70 6.05 9.71
C ARG A 318 0.73 6.15 10.88
N GLN A 319 -0.44 6.74 10.65
CA GLN A 319 -1.50 6.81 11.67
C GLN A 319 -1.92 5.43 12.17
N LYS A 320 -2.21 4.49 11.26
CA LYS A 320 -2.62 3.12 11.61
C LYS A 320 -1.49 2.34 12.29
N LYS A 321 -0.23 2.51 11.87
CA LYS A 321 0.92 1.92 12.56
C LYS A 321 0.99 2.35 14.03
N HIS A 322 0.80 3.65 14.29
CA HIS A 322 0.78 4.19 15.66
C HIS A 322 -0.44 3.72 16.47
N GLU A 323 -1.62 3.68 15.86
CA GLU A 323 -2.83 3.15 16.51
C GLU A 323 -2.68 1.66 16.84
N ASN A 324 -2.18 0.85 15.93
CA ASN A 324 -1.95 -0.57 16.13
C ASN A 324 -0.91 -0.81 17.25
N LYS A 325 0.17 -0.03 17.29
CA LYS A 325 1.18 -0.09 18.36
C LYS A 325 0.57 0.26 19.73
N LYS A 326 -0.30 1.26 19.78
CA LYS A 326 -0.99 1.69 21.00
C LYS A 326 -2.06 0.67 21.45
N MET A 327 -2.75 0.03 20.50
CA MET A 327 -3.82 -0.93 20.78
C MET A 327 -3.33 -2.35 21.05
N SER A 328 -2.13 -2.72 20.61
CA SER A 328 -1.61 -4.08 20.75
C SER A 328 -1.52 -4.57 22.20
N GLY A 329 -1.09 -3.72 23.13
CA GLY A 329 -1.02 -4.04 24.56
C GLY A 329 -2.39 -4.31 25.19
N PRO A 330 -3.35 -3.38 25.12
CA PRO A 330 -4.70 -3.57 25.65
C PRO A 330 -5.43 -4.78 25.06
N VAL A 331 -5.31 -5.01 23.75
CA VAL A 331 -5.96 -6.15 23.08
C VAL A 331 -5.37 -7.48 23.56
N MET A 332 -4.05 -7.57 23.72
CA MET A 332 -3.41 -8.78 24.26
C MET A 332 -3.89 -9.10 25.68
N VAL A 333 -3.96 -8.08 26.55
CA VAL A 333 -4.44 -8.23 27.92
C VAL A 333 -5.91 -8.66 27.93
N TYR A 334 -6.75 -8.08 27.08
CA TYR A 334 -8.15 -8.47 26.95
C TYR A 334 -8.31 -9.96 26.59
N TRP A 335 -7.57 -10.45 25.59
CA TRP A 335 -7.64 -11.86 25.18
C TRP A 335 -7.08 -12.81 26.25
N LEU A 336 -6.04 -12.41 27.00
CA LEU A 336 -5.53 -13.19 28.14
C LEU A 336 -6.57 -13.31 29.26
N ILE A 337 -7.26 -12.23 29.59
CA ILE A 337 -8.33 -12.24 30.59
C ILE A 337 -9.52 -13.07 30.11
N ALA A 338 -9.95 -12.91 28.86
CA ALA A 338 -11.06 -13.65 28.28
C ALA A 338 -10.79 -15.17 28.28
N THR A 339 -9.57 -15.59 27.87
CA THR A 339 -9.18 -17.01 27.92
C THR A 339 -9.05 -17.54 29.35
N ALA A 340 -8.53 -16.76 30.28
CA ALA A 340 -8.45 -17.14 31.69
C ALA A 340 -9.85 -17.34 32.30
N ILE A 341 -10.79 -16.43 32.03
CA ILE A 341 -12.19 -16.55 32.48
C ILE A 341 -12.84 -17.79 31.86
N TYR A 342 -12.66 -18.01 30.55
CA TYR A 342 -13.19 -19.18 29.86
C TYR A 342 -12.66 -20.51 30.47
N LEU A 343 -11.34 -20.58 30.68
CA LEU A 343 -10.73 -21.76 31.30
C LEU A 343 -11.22 -21.96 32.73
N ALA A 344 -11.26 -20.91 33.54
CA ALA A 344 -11.77 -20.97 34.91
C ALA A 344 -13.24 -21.47 34.94
N TRP A 345 -14.09 -20.96 34.06
CA TRP A 345 -15.46 -21.40 33.90
C TRP A 345 -15.53 -22.86 33.48
N SER A 346 -14.77 -23.27 32.47
CA SER A 346 -14.72 -24.63 31.93
C SER A 346 -14.27 -25.65 33.00
N PHE A 347 -13.25 -25.31 33.81
CA PHE A 347 -12.78 -26.17 34.90
C PHE A 347 -13.72 -26.21 36.10
N THR A 348 -14.51 -25.16 36.39
CA THR A 348 -15.43 -25.12 37.52
C THR A 348 -16.76 -25.80 37.21
N THR A 349 -17.24 -25.72 35.96
CA THR A 349 -18.51 -26.33 35.56
C THR A 349 -18.40 -27.80 35.22
N ASN A 350 -17.17 -28.31 34.94
CA ASN A 350 -16.90 -29.71 34.56
C ASN A 350 -17.80 -30.25 33.42
N ASP A 351 -18.32 -29.35 32.57
CA ASP A 351 -19.26 -29.64 31.47
C ASP A 351 -18.49 -30.00 30.19
N TRP A 352 -17.53 -30.94 30.28
CA TRP A 352 -16.76 -31.40 29.11
C TRP A 352 -17.54 -32.46 28.28
N ASP A 353 -18.66 -32.97 28.79
CA ASP A 353 -19.46 -34.07 28.23
C ASP A 353 -20.83 -33.62 27.67
N ARG A 354 -21.02 -32.33 27.37
CA ARG A 354 -22.26 -31.84 26.73
C ARG A 354 -22.04 -31.16 25.41
#